data_37ae7341fea228f3e75b58b246721e87
#
_entry.id   37ae7341fea228f3e75b58b246721e87
#
_cell.length_a   1.000
_cell.length_b   1.000
_cell.length_c   1.000
_cell.angle_alpha   90.00
_cell.angle_beta   90.00
_cell.angle_gamma   90.00
#
_symmetry.space_group_name_H-M   'P 1'
#
loop_
_entity.id
_entity.type
_entity.pdbx_description
1 polymer ?
#
loop_
_entity_poly.entity_id
_entity_poly.type
_entity_poly.pdbx_seq_one_letter_code
_entity_poly.pdbx_strand_id
1 'polypeptide(L)'
;MLSMLSLTAVGAISCGKAVDDRHERTDDTTNDTESTAASEPEETGRAAAKDSLPADLDLGGETIRIVSRNGDTDTAIEFYSDEATGDIVSDAVYNRNMKVSDRLGVQLEFIYQSENTRHNGFGDKIHQSVMADSDDYDIIANALYNTVPLIFDGLFLDLNAMKYLDFDQPWWNQSFLDITENNGRNYLAIGELSQTMISGSFAMFYNRHLFDELYPDEPTLYATVDAGKWTLDQMITYCSGVYNDLNGNSTPDEGDRFGHYFTGAKTLGSDSFLGGSGIHLVEENKDGSFTFGGTSDRAALYIEKMHKLLFEDNNTLRLEYNNEDIMKTMIADQTIFTTWMLTGTNYLRDMKSDYGIIPMPKLDENQSEYSVFCHDGSSVFALPSTCRKADAASAVLEAMAVETYRTVTPAYFEIALKTKYSRDDDTSRMLDIIVGSVKFDLAYIYGQELGTPIDRIRGILSSETECQKGFSTLASIETATLTKMEKVMEKFDKLN
;
A
#
# COMPACT_ATOMS: atom_id res chain seq x y z
N MET A 1 28.14 25.16 -42.57
CA MET A 1 29.16 24.23 -43.03
C MET A 1 28.75 22.87 -42.58
N LEU A 2 28.04 22.22 -43.41
CA LEU A 2 28.27 21.07 -44.28
C LEU A 2 29.31 20.07 -43.76
N SER A 3 28.89 18.84 -43.46
CA SER A 3 29.32 17.65 -44.17
C SER A 3 28.44 16.43 -43.83
N MET A 4 27.74 15.95 -44.81
CA MET A 4 27.18 14.60 -44.92
C MET A 4 28.30 13.58 -45.14
N LEU A 5 28.18 12.37 -44.63
CA LEU A 5 28.73 11.17 -45.28
C LEU A 5 27.82 9.96 -45.03
N SER A 6 27.33 9.48 -46.15
CA SER A 6 26.67 8.19 -46.38
C SER A 6 27.69 7.07 -46.59
N LEU A 7 27.43 5.83 -46.14
CA LEU A 7 27.98 4.60 -46.74
C LEU A 7 27.09 3.39 -46.41
N THR A 8 26.36 2.93 -47.38
CA THR A 8 26.28 1.73 -48.21
C THR A 8 26.45 0.36 -47.55
N ALA A 9 25.40 -0.45 -47.81
CA ALA A 9 25.26 -1.88 -47.54
C ALA A 9 26.21 -2.74 -48.37
N VAL A 10 26.62 -3.89 -47.85
CA VAL A 10 27.10 -5.04 -48.64
C VAL A 10 26.43 -6.30 -48.16
N GLY A 11 25.69 -6.93 -49.06
CA GLY A 11 25.14 -8.27 -48.91
C GLY A 11 26.15 -9.37 -49.21
N ALA A 12 25.98 -10.51 -48.61
CA ALA A 12 26.62 -11.74 -49.04
C ALA A 12 25.60 -12.88 -49.16
N ILE A 13 25.46 -13.33 -50.37
CA ILE A 13 24.70 -14.51 -50.81
C ILE A 13 25.63 -15.73 -50.68
N SER A 14 25.15 -16.85 -50.14
CA SER A 14 25.78 -18.16 -50.35
C SER A 14 24.75 -19.18 -50.76
N CYS A 15 24.93 -19.67 -51.98
CA CYS A 15 24.24 -20.82 -52.61
C CYS A 15 24.82 -22.15 -52.14
N GLY A 16 23.99 -23.18 -52.09
CA GLY A 16 24.46 -24.56 -51.95
C GLY A 16 23.38 -25.63 -52.07
N LYS A 17 23.08 -25.99 -53.32
CA LYS A 17 22.79 -27.29 -53.94
C LYS A 17 21.60 -28.11 -53.51
N ALA A 18 20.76 -28.32 -54.53
CA ALA A 18 19.73 -29.34 -54.69
C ALA A 18 20.33 -30.75 -54.89
N VAL A 19 19.62 -31.76 -54.37
CA VAL A 19 19.65 -33.15 -54.95
C VAL A 19 18.20 -33.54 -55.13
N ASP A 20 17.96 -33.92 -56.37
CA ASP A 20 16.71 -34.46 -56.97
C ASP A 20 16.66 -35.96 -56.69
N ASP A 21 15.53 -36.49 -56.26
CA ASP A 21 15.11 -37.84 -56.59
C ASP A 21 13.60 -38.00 -56.55
N ARG A 22 13.07 -38.46 -57.71
CA ARG A 22 11.68 -38.75 -57.96
C ARG A 22 11.37 -40.15 -57.44
N HIS A 23 10.16 -40.34 -56.88
CA HIS A 23 9.27 -41.43 -57.28
C HIS A 23 7.84 -41.30 -56.74
N GLU A 24 6.94 -41.32 -57.71
CA GLU A 24 5.61 -41.93 -57.86
C GLU A 24 4.47 -41.73 -56.88
N ARG A 25 3.38 -41.29 -57.51
CA ARG A 25 2.00 -41.17 -57.04
C ARG A 25 1.41 -42.48 -56.52
N THR A 26 0.60 -42.37 -55.47
CA THR A 26 -0.72 -43.05 -55.39
C THR A 26 -1.70 -42.15 -54.60
N ASP A 27 -2.94 -42.25 -55.10
CA ASP A 27 -4.11 -41.44 -54.73
C ASP A 27 -4.66 -41.65 -53.33
N ASP A 28 -5.39 -40.59 -52.91
CA ASP A 28 -6.67 -40.64 -52.22
C ASP A 28 -6.67 -40.89 -50.70
N THR A 29 -6.87 -39.83 -49.96
CA THR A 29 -7.97 -39.73 -48.99
C THR A 29 -8.03 -38.31 -48.39
N THR A 30 -9.18 -37.71 -48.54
CA THR A 30 -9.65 -36.50 -47.81
C THR A 30 -9.47 -36.68 -46.30
N ASN A 31 -8.67 -35.80 -45.68
CA ASN A 31 -8.69 -35.61 -44.26
C ASN A 31 -8.96 -34.12 -44.00
N ASP A 32 -10.17 -33.86 -43.53
CA ASP A 32 -10.55 -32.59 -42.89
C ASP A 32 -9.58 -32.33 -41.75
N THR A 33 -8.71 -31.34 -41.93
CA THR A 33 -7.91 -30.83 -40.84
C THR A 33 -8.77 -29.83 -40.09
N GLU A 34 -9.46 -30.29 -39.05
CA GLU A 34 -9.96 -29.41 -38.00
C GLU A 34 -8.79 -28.60 -37.49
N SER A 35 -8.85 -27.31 -37.76
CA SER A 35 -8.01 -26.30 -37.10
C SER A 35 -8.38 -26.30 -35.62
N THR A 36 -7.65 -27.06 -34.83
CA THR A 36 -7.64 -26.84 -33.37
C THR A 36 -7.06 -25.47 -33.14
N ALA A 37 -7.94 -24.48 -32.94
CA ALA A 37 -7.56 -23.23 -32.32
C ALA A 37 -6.86 -23.59 -31.00
N ALA A 38 -5.60 -23.21 -30.86
CA ALA A 38 -4.91 -23.33 -29.61
C ALA A 38 -5.73 -22.53 -28.58
N SER A 39 -6.27 -23.21 -27.56
CA SER A 39 -6.89 -22.55 -26.45
C SER A 39 -5.85 -21.62 -25.83
N GLU A 40 -6.19 -20.35 -25.68
CA GLU A 40 -5.38 -19.44 -24.88
C GLU A 40 -5.13 -20.09 -23.51
N PRO A 41 -3.93 -19.92 -22.92
CA PRO A 41 -3.64 -20.48 -21.61
C PRO A 41 -4.67 -19.92 -20.61
N GLU A 42 -5.29 -20.79 -19.81
CA GLU A 42 -6.20 -20.37 -18.74
C GLU A 42 -5.45 -19.42 -17.80
N GLU A 43 -5.97 -18.20 -17.66
CA GLU A 43 -5.48 -17.23 -16.67
C GLU A 43 -5.67 -17.84 -15.27
N THR A 44 -4.67 -17.67 -14.40
CA THR A 44 -4.70 -18.15 -13.02
C THR A 44 -4.37 -17.01 -12.05
N GLY A 45 -4.70 -17.18 -10.79
CA GLY A 45 -4.40 -16.19 -9.75
C GLY A 45 -5.14 -14.86 -9.97
N ARG A 46 -4.46 -13.74 -9.78
CA ARG A 46 -5.03 -12.38 -9.91
C ARG A 46 -5.62 -12.13 -11.29
N ALA A 47 -4.96 -12.57 -12.34
CA ALA A 47 -5.42 -12.39 -13.72
C ALA A 47 -6.78 -13.04 -13.99
N ALA A 48 -7.10 -14.14 -13.32
CA ALA A 48 -8.37 -14.86 -13.44
C ALA A 48 -9.52 -14.27 -12.60
N ALA A 49 -9.26 -13.27 -11.76
CA ALA A 49 -10.27 -12.65 -10.89
C ALA A 49 -11.43 -12.09 -11.72
N LYS A 50 -12.67 -12.29 -11.25
CA LYS A 50 -13.89 -11.83 -11.92
C LYS A 50 -14.77 -11.12 -10.89
N ASP A 51 -15.28 -9.95 -11.28
CA ASP A 51 -16.33 -9.28 -10.50
C ASP A 51 -17.69 -9.96 -10.68
N SER A 52 -18.65 -9.54 -9.88
CA SER A 52 -20.04 -10.00 -9.91
C SER A 52 -20.95 -9.17 -10.84
N LEU A 53 -20.39 -8.20 -11.59
CA LEU A 53 -21.15 -7.37 -12.50
C LEU A 53 -21.74 -8.20 -13.67
N PRO A 54 -22.99 -7.92 -14.09
CA PRO A 54 -23.56 -8.53 -15.26
C PRO A 54 -22.66 -8.37 -16.50
N ALA A 55 -22.44 -9.44 -17.24
CA ALA A 55 -21.56 -9.42 -18.41
C ALA A 55 -22.06 -8.48 -19.53
N ASP A 56 -23.37 -8.25 -19.59
CA ASP A 56 -24.07 -7.38 -20.54
C ASP A 56 -24.46 -6.03 -19.97
N LEU A 57 -23.87 -5.63 -18.83
CA LEU A 57 -24.14 -4.34 -18.23
C LEU A 57 -23.63 -3.22 -19.14
N ASP A 58 -24.58 -2.42 -19.64
CA ASP A 58 -24.34 -1.21 -20.44
C ASP A 58 -25.00 -0.02 -19.74
N LEU A 59 -24.22 0.99 -19.41
CA LEU A 59 -24.65 2.20 -18.71
C LEU A 59 -24.99 3.35 -19.69
N GLY A 60 -25.12 3.04 -21.00
CA GLY A 60 -25.74 3.92 -21.99
C GLY A 60 -24.99 5.21 -22.31
N GLY A 61 -23.68 5.25 -22.12
CA GLY A 61 -22.86 6.44 -22.39
C GLY A 61 -22.88 7.47 -21.27
N GLU A 62 -23.35 7.11 -20.06
CA GLU A 62 -23.30 8.01 -18.90
C GLU A 62 -21.86 8.47 -18.60
N THR A 63 -21.73 9.72 -18.14
CA THR A 63 -20.47 10.25 -17.63
C THR A 63 -20.41 10.03 -16.13
N ILE A 64 -19.35 9.37 -15.64
CA ILE A 64 -19.07 9.19 -14.22
C ILE A 64 -17.88 10.07 -13.82
N ARG A 65 -18.13 10.99 -12.88
CA ARG A 65 -17.19 12.02 -12.42
C ARG A 65 -16.49 11.54 -11.17
N ILE A 66 -15.20 11.30 -11.30
CA ILE A 66 -14.33 10.84 -10.22
C ILE A 66 -13.49 12.02 -9.76
N VAL A 67 -13.72 12.51 -8.55
CA VAL A 67 -12.93 13.59 -7.97
C VAL A 67 -11.85 13.02 -7.06
N SER A 68 -10.63 13.44 -7.29
CA SER A 68 -9.48 13.05 -6.48
C SER A 68 -8.59 14.23 -6.13
N ARG A 69 -7.74 14.05 -5.13
CA ARG A 69 -6.72 15.05 -4.79
C ARG A 69 -5.60 15.05 -5.83
N ASN A 70 -5.07 16.24 -6.10
CA ASN A 70 -3.84 16.43 -6.84
C ASN A 70 -2.75 16.86 -5.83
N GLY A 71 -2.00 15.90 -5.34
CA GLY A 71 -0.99 16.16 -4.32
C GLY A 71 0.40 15.81 -4.80
N ASP A 72 0.76 14.58 -4.59
CA ASP A 72 2.07 14.05 -4.89
C ASP A 72 2.05 13.29 -6.22
N THR A 73 3.20 13.02 -6.78
CA THR A 73 3.34 12.22 -8.02
C THR A 73 2.63 10.87 -7.93
N ASP A 74 2.62 10.25 -6.75
CA ASP A 74 2.00 8.94 -6.53
C ASP A 74 0.46 9.00 -6.58
N THR A 75 -0.15 10.09 -6.07
CA THR A 75 -1.61 10.28 -6.13
C THR A 75 -2.10 10.69 -7.51
N ALA A 76 -1.29 11.35 -8.30
CA ALA A 76 -1.65 11.77 -9.65
C ALA A 76 -1.86 10.58 -10.60
N ILE A 77 -1.06 9.51 -10.42
CA ILE A 77 -1.10 8.32 -11.28
C ILE A 77 -2.22 7.35 -10.85
N GLU A 78 -2.73 7.47 -9.63
CA GLU A 78 -3.67 6.51 -9.02
C GLU A 78 -4.93 6.28 -9.87
N PHE A 79 -5.49 7.34 -10.45
CA PHE A 79 -6.75 7.27 -11.17
C PHE A 79 -6.66 7.55 -12.66
N TYR A 80 -5.68 8.33 -13.08
CA TYR A 80 -5.67 8.87 -14.43
C TYR A 80 -4.30 8.87 -15.08
N SER A 81 -4.27 8.48 -16.34
CA SER A 81 -3.16 8.67 -17.28
C SER A 81 -3.76 9.06 -18.62
N ASP A 82 -3.25 10.13 -19.24
CA ASP A 82 -3.77 10.70 -20.49
C ASP A 82 -3.53 9.78 -21.70
N GLU A 83 -2.38 9.10 -21.69
CA GLU A 83 -1.92 8.30 -22.82
C GLU A 83 -0.94 7.22 -22.32
N ALA A 84 -0.70 6.23 -23.16
CA ALA A 84 0.38 5.27 -22.93
C ALA A 84 1.73 5.97 -23.15
N THR A 85 2.54 6.07 -22.10
CA THR A 85 3.82 6.80 -22.09
C THR A 85 5.04 5.90 -22.17
N GLY A 86 4.84 4.57 -22.05
CA GLY A 86 5.89 3.58 -21.86
C GLY A 86 6.30 3.39 -20.39
N ASP A 87 5.69 4.14 -19.47
CA ASP A 87 5.77 3.84 -18.04
C ASP A 87 4.74 2.76 -17.69
N ILE A 88 5.19 1.66 -17.12
CA ILE A 88 4.38 0.43 -16.95
C ILE A 88 3.15 0.69 -16.07
N VAL A 89 3.26 1.49 -14.99
CA VAL A 89 2.13 1.74 -14.09
C VAL A 89 1.14 2.71 -14.74
N SER A 90 1.65 3.80 -15.33
CA SER A 90 0.81 4.77 -16.03
C SER A 90 0.05 4.11 -17.19
N ASP A 91 0.72 3.24 -17.95
CA ASP A 91 0.12 2.50 -19.05
C ASP A 91 -0.95 1.50 -18.54
N ALA A 92 -0.70 0.85 -17.41
CA ALA A 92 -1.68 -0.04 -16.79
C ALA A 92 -2.93 0.72 -16.31
N VAL A 93 -2.75 1.90 -15.73
CA VAL A 93 -3.86 2.80 -15.31
C VAL A 93 -4.66 3.27 -16.54
N TYR A 94 -3.99 3.70 -17.59
CA TYR A 94 -4.64 4.09 -18.85
C TYR A 94 -5.48 2.95 -19.42
N ASN A 95 -4.87 1.76 -19.56
CA ASN A 95 -5.55 0.58 -20.12
C ASN A 95 -6.73 0.12 -19.24
N ARG A 96 -6.60 0.17 -17.90
CA ARG A 96 -7.70 -0.07 -16.96
C ARG A 96 -8.88 0.84 -17.27
N ASN A 97 -8.64 2.15 -17.36
CA ASN A 97 -9.69 3.14 -17.59
C ASN A 97 -10.39 2.93 -18.92
N MET A 98 -9.63 2.67 -19.99
CA MET A 98 -10.19 2.34 -21.30
C MET A 98 -11.05 1.08 -21.25
N LYS A 99 -10.57 0.02 -20.63
CA LYS A 99 -11.29 -1.25 -20.51
C LYS A 99 -12.58 -1.13 -19.72
N VAL A 100 -12.56 -0.36 -18.63
CA VAL A 100 -13.78 -0.10 -17.83
C VAL A 100 -14.79 0.72 -18.63
N SER A 101 -14.32 1.80 -19.30
CA SER A 101 -15.18 2.62 -20.17
C SER A 101 -15.85 1.80 -21.26
N ASP A 102 -15.07 0.98 -21.99
CA ASP A 102 -15.56 0.16 -23.10
C ASP A 102 -16.54 -0.91 -22.60
N ARG A 103 -16.20 -1.59 -21.50
CA ARG A 103 -17.01 -2.68 -20.95
C ARG A 103 -18.37 -2.21 -20.46
N LEU A 104 -18.42 -1.08 -19.76
CA LEU A 104 -19.63 -0.56 -19.13
C LEU A 104 -20.39 0.47 -20.00
N GLY A 105 -19.82 0.84 -21.16
CA GLY A 105 -20.41 1.88 -22.01
C GLY A 105 -20.51 3.23 -21.30
N VAL A 106 -19.44 3.66 -20.58
CA VAL A 106 -19.42 4.93 -19.83
C VAL A 106 -18.29 5.85 -20.28
N GLN A 107 -18.43 7.13 -19.96
CA GLN A 107 -17.35 8.10 -20.04
C GLN A 107 -16.82 8.37 -18.63
N LEU A 108 -15.51 8.23 -18.42
CA LEU A 108 -14.88 8.56 -17.15
C LEU A 108 -14.33 9.98 -17.22
N GLU A 109 -14.77 10.83 -16.30
CA GLU A 109 -14.29 12.19 -16.12
C GLU A 109 -13.50 12.29 -14.81
N PHE A 110 -12.23 12.66 -14.90
CA PHE A 110 -11.34 12.78 -13.74
C PHE A 110 -11.18 14.25 -13.37
N ILE A 111 -11.55 14.59 -12.14
CA ILE A 111 -11.51 15.95 -11.60
C ILE A 111 -10.45 16.01 -10.50
N TYR A 112 -9.41 16.81 -10.71
CA TYR A 112 -8.36 16.99 -9.74
C TYR A 112 -8.56 18.23 -8.89
N GLN A 113 -8.49 18.07 -7.57
CA GLN A 113 -8.49 19.18 -6.62
C GLN A 113 -7.06 19.46 -6.17
N SER A 114 -6.55 20.64 -6.52
CA SER A 114 -5.18 21.06 -6.27
C SER A 114 -4.92 21.56 -4.83
N GLU A 115 -5.93 21.60 -3.98
CA GLU A 115 -5.81 22.18 -2.65
C GLU A 115 -5.24 21.18 -1.67
N ASN A 116 -4.28 21.68 -0.88
CA ASN A 116 -3.54 20.89 0.08
C ASN A 116 -4.49 20.15 1.02
N THR A 117 -4.41 18.85 0.99
CA THR A 117 -5.22 17.92 1.73
C THR A 117 -5.12 18.08 3.24
N ARG A 118 -3.97 18.49 3.78
CA ARG A 118 -3.76 18.63 5.23
C ARG A 118 -4.58 19.75 5.88
N HIS A 119 -5.06 20.72 5.10
CA HIS A 119 -5.86 21.84 5.57
C HIS A 119 -7.30 21.82 5.07
N ASN A 120 -7.72 20.65 4.60
CA ASN A 120 -9.11 20.29 4.30
C ASN A 120 -9.81 21.09 3.20
N GLY A 121 -9.09 21.84 2.35
CA GLY A 121 -9.74 22.55 1.24
C GLY A 121 -10.51 21.63 0.29
N PHE A 122 -10.06 20.40 0.10
CA PHE A 122 -10.80 19.41 -0.69
C PHE A 122 -12.05 18.92 0.05
N GLY A 123 -11.97 18.62 1.34
CA GLY A 123 -13.12 18.25 2.17
C GLY A 123 -14.18 19.36 2.20
N ASP A 124 -13.76 20.62 2.30
CA ASP A 124 -14.67 21.78 2.25
C ASP A 124 -15.42 21.87 0.92
N LYS A 125 -14.78 21.53 -0.21
CA LYS A 125 -15.44 21.50 -1.52
C LYS A 125 -16.48 20.38 -1.62
N ILE A 126 -16.15 19.19 -1.12
CA ILE A 126 -17.11 18.09 -1.04
C ILE A 126 -18.32 18.52 -0.20
N HIS A 127 -18.07 19.08 0.97
CA HIS A 127 -19.12 19.56 1.87
C HIS A 127 -20.00 20.61 1.20
N GLN A 128 -19.40 21.62 0.54
CA GLN A 128 -20.15 22.65 -0.18
C GLN A 128 -21.00 22.07 -1.31
N SER A 129 -20.45 21.15 -2.12
CA SER A 129 -21.18 20.51 -3.21
C SER A 129 -22.39 19.74 -2.71
N VAL A 130 -22.20 18.90 -1.68
CA VAL A 130 -23.29 18.08 -1.12
C VAL A 130 -24.35 18.96 -0.45
N MET A 131 -23.95 19.93 0.36
CA MET A 131 -24.90 20.85 1.03
C MET A 131 -25.68 21.75 0.06
N ALA A 132 -25.13 22.00 -1.12
CA ALA A 132 -25.81 22.73 -2.18
C ALA A 132 -26.68 21.85 -3.09
N ASP A 133 -26.70 20.53 -2.88
CA ASP A 133 -27.34 19.53 -3.77
C ASP A 133 -26.88 19.68 -5.24
N SER A 134 -25.58 19.98 -5.45
CA SER A 134 -25.05 20.35 -6.76
C SER A 134 -24.84 19.14 -7.69
N ASP A 135 -24.75 17.92 -7.14
CA ASP A 135 -24.44 16.71 -7.92
C ASP A 135 -23.19 16.88 -8.82
N ASP A 136 -22.11 17.44 -8.25
CA ASP A 136 -20.88 17.73 -9.02
C ASP A 136 -19.98 16.50 -9.20
N TYR A 137 -20.07 15.53 -8.29
CA TYR A 137 -19.21 14.35 -8.21
C TYR A 137 -20.03 13.07 -8.06
N ASP A 138 -19.58 11.98 -8.66
CA ASP A 138 -20.20 10.66 -8.53
C ASP A 138 -19.40 9.72 -7.65
N ILE A 139 -18.05 9.80 -7.71
CA ILE A 139 -17.12 9.06 -6.86
C ILE A 139 -16.09 10.04 -6.27
N ILE A 140 -15.86 9.92 -4.98
CA ILE A 140 -14.85 10.68 -4.24
C ILE A 140 -13.70 9.75 -3.88
N ALA A 141 -12.46 10.18 -4.18
CA ALA A 141 -11.23 9.52 -3.78
C ALA A 141 -10.33 10.53 -3.04
N ASN A 142 -10.23 10.40 -1.71
CA ASN A 142 -9.48 11.35 -0.89
C ASN A 142 -8.76 10.66 0.27
N ALA A 143 -7.82 11.36 0.89
CA ALA A 143 -7.07 10.86 2.03
C ALA A 143 -8.00 10.43 3.18
N LEU A 144 -7.71 9.29 3.79
CA LEU A 144 -8.48 8.72 4.90
C LEU A 144 -8.71 9.76 6.01
N TYR A 145 -7.62 10.39 6.50
CA TYR A 145 -7.69 11.33 7.63
C TYR A 145 -8.53 12.60 7.36
N ASN A 146 -8.73 12.97 6.08
CA ASN A 146 -9.57 14.10 5.68
C ASN A 146 -11.01 13.72 5.37
N THR A 147 -11.25 12.45 5.04
CA THR A 147 -12.56 11.96 4.57
C THR A 147 -13.42 11.48 5.73
N VAL A 148 -12.81 10.86 6.73
CA VAL A 148 -13.52 10.34 7.91
C VAL A 148 -14.39 11.39 8.60
N PRO A 149 -13.93 12.62 8.89
CA PRO A 149 -14.78 13.62 9.55
C PRO A 149 -16.06 13.95 8.75
N LEU A 150 -16.03 13.84 7.42
CA LEU A 150 -17.15 14.16 6.53
C LEU A 150 -18.29 13.13 6.63
N ILE A 151 -18.02 11.92 7.13
CA ILE A 151 -19.05 10.92 7.41
C ILE A 151 -20.09 11.50 8.38
N PHE A 152 -19.61 12.16 9.45
CA PHE A 152 -20.45 12.66 10.54
C PHE A 152 -21.31 13.86 10.14
N ASP A 153 -21.02 14.46 8.99
CA ASP A 153 -21.85 15.50 8.40
C ASP A 153 -22.93 14.91 7.45
N GLY A 154 -23.02 13.57 7.32
CA GLY A 154 -24.00 12.87 6.49
C GLY A 154 -23.78 13.05 4.99
N LEU A 155 -22.52 13.24 4.57
CA LEU A 155 -22.21 13.58 3.19
C LEU A 155 -22.14 12.38 2.24
N PHE A 156 -22.17 11.14 2.77
CA PHE A 156 -21.93 9.94 1.97
C PHE A 156 -23.09 8.95 2.01
N LEU A 157 -23.25 8.21 0.93
CA LEU A 157 -24.15 7.08 0.83
C LEU A 157 -23.59 5.86 1.57
N ASP A 158 -24.49 5.01 2.04
CA ASP A 158 -24.14 3.68 2.55
C ASP A 158 -23.68 2.78 1.38
N LEU A 159 -22.42 2.41 1.37
CA LEU A 159 -21.84 1.59 0.31
C LEU A 159 -22.31 0.14 0.34
N ASN A 160 -22.71 -0.38 1.51
CA ASN A 160 -23.28 -1.73 1.62
C ASN A 160 -24.66 -1.83 0.94
N ALA A 161 -25.34 -0.70 0.75
CA ALA A 161 -26.60 -0.64 0.03
C ALA A 161 -26.44 -0.51 -1.49
N MET A 162 -25.21 -0.37 -2.00
CA MET A 162 -24.96 -0.17 -3.42
C MET A 162 -25.10 -1.47 -4.20
N LYS A 163 -25.82 -1.39 -5.31
CA LYS A 163 -26.23 -2.58 -6.10
C LYS A 163 -25.06 -3.40 -6.65
N TYR A 164 -23.96 -2.76 -6.97
CA TYR A 164 -22.89 -3.36 -7.76
C TYR A 164 -21.55 -3.46 -7.01
N LEU A 165 -21.46 -3.06 -5.74
CA LEU A 165 -20.28 -3.32 -4.91
C LEU A 165 -20.38 -4.71 -4.28
N ASP A 166 -19.30 -5.46 -4.37
CA ASP A 166 -19.15 -6.80 -3.80
C ASP A 166 -17.94 -6.80 -2.86
N PHE A 167 -18.20 -6.48 -1.61
CA PHE A 167 -17.14 -6.32 -0.61
C PHE A 167 -16.52 -7.64 -0.13
N ASP A 168 -17.07 -8.80 -0.51
CA ASP A 168 -16.46 -10.10 -0.23
C ASP A 168 -15.27 -10.42 -1.16
N GLN A 169 -14.98 -9.55 -2.12
CA GLN A 169 -13.94 -9.77 -3.12
C GLN A 169 -12.55 -9.35 -2.62
N PRO A 170 -11.47 -10.03 -3.11
CA PRO A 170 -10.11 -9.85 -2.58
C PRO A 170 -9.46 -8.49 -2.90
N TRP A 171 -10.02 -7.69 -3.78
CA TRP A 171 -9.52 -6.33 -4.09
C TRP A 171 -9.95 -5.28 -3.08
N TRP A 172 -10.92 -5.62 -2.17
CA TRP A 172 -11.33 -4.78 -1.06
C TRP A 172 -10.60 -5.18 0.23
N ASN A 173 -10.22 -4.20 1.05
CA ASN A 173 -9.57 -4.48 2.33
C ASN A 173 -10.60 -4.84 3.40
N GLN A 174 -10.72 -6.13 3.71
CA GLN A 174 -11.67 -6.64 4.69
C GLN A 174 -11.45 -6.07 6.08
N SER A 175 -10.19 -5.92 6.51
CA SER A 175 -9.88 -5.36 7.83
C SER A 175 -10.42 -3.94 8.01
N PHE A 176 -10.42 -3.13 6.95
CA PHE A 176 -11.01 -1.79 6.97
C PHE A 176 -12.54 -1.84 7.01
N LEU A 177 -13.13 -2.66 6.13
CA LEU A 177 -14.58 -2.79 6.03
C LEU A 177 -15.19 -3.31 7.32
N ASP A 178 -14.59 -4.34 7.91
CA ASP A 178 -15.08 -4.96 9.15
C ASP A 178 -15.09 -3.97 10.32
N ILE A 179 -14.01 -3.18 10.49
CA ILE A 179 -13.89 -2.25 11.63
C ILE A 179 -14.59 -0.90 11.42
N THR A 180 -14.94 -0.56 10.17
CA THR A 180 -15.69 0.68 9.86
C THR A 180 -17.18 0.44 9.68
N GLU A 181 -17.61 -0.82 9.62
CA GLU A 181 -19.02 -1.14 9.58
C GLU A 181 -19.72 -0.68 10.85
N ASN A 182 -20.79 0.09 10.68
CA ASN A 182 -21.64 0.51 11.77
C ASN A 182 -23.10 0.24 11.46
N ASN A 183 -23.74 -0.59 12.27
CA ASN A 183 -25.14 -1.01 12.06
C ASN A 183 -25.41 -1.55 10.63
N GLY A 184 -24.48 -2.34 10.09
CA GLY A 184 -24.58 -2.91 8.74
C GLY A 184 -24.26 -1.94 7.62
N ARG A 185 -23.68 -0.77 7.89
CA ARG A 185 -23.36 0.28 6.91
C ARG A 185 -21.88 0.60 6.87
N ASN A 186 -21.37 0.79 5.68
CA ASN A 186 -20.06 1.36 5.41
C ASN A 186 -20.21 2.61 4.54
N TYR A 187 -19.60 3.72 4.97
CA TYR A 187 -19.62 4.98 4.23
C TYR A 187 -18.35 5.21 3.42
N LEU A 188 -17.32 4.44 3.71
CA LEU A 188 -16.02 4.47 3.03
C LEU A 188 -15.60 3.05 2.69
N ALA A 189 -14.85 2.93 1.59
CA ALA A 189 -14.16 1.70 1.22
C ALA A 189 -12.70 2.01 0.89
N ILE A 190 -11.83 1.02 1.08
CA ILE A 190 -10.44 1.04 0.62
C ILE A 190 -10.06 -0.35 0.10
N GLY A 191 -9.15 -0.38 -0.83
CA GLY A 191 -8.66 -1.63 -1.42
C GLY A 191 -7.54 -1.35 -2.40
N GLU A 192 -7.20 -2.31 -3.25
CA GLU A 192 -6.07 -2.19 -4.17
C GLU A 192 -6.25 -1.10 -5.25
N LEU A 193 -7.48 -0.64 -5.49
CA LEU A 193 -7.73 0.54 -6.32
C LEU A 193 -7.02 1.78 -5.76
N SER A 194 -6.86 1.86 -4.43
CA SER A 194 -6.02 2.86 -3.78
C SER A 194 -4.55 2.48 -3.95
N GLN A 195 -3.91 2.97 -5.00
CA GLN A 195 -2.46 2.80 -5.20
C GLN A 195 -1.67 3.34 -4.01
N THR A 196 -2.19 4.40 -3.38
CA THR A 196 -1.59 4.99 -2.18
C THR A 196 -1.75 4.11 -0.94
N MET A 197 -2.70 3.16 -0.89
CA MET A 197 -2.71 2.12 0.14
C MET A 197 -1.51 1.17 -0.03
N ILE A 198 -1.25 0.77 -1.27
CA ILE A 198 -0.13 -0.14 -1.58
C ILE A 198 1.20 0.59 -1.37
N SER A 199 1.40 1.71 -2.05
CA SER A 199 2.65 2.48 -2.00
C SER A 199 2.94 3.05 -0.61
N GLY A 200 1.89 3.35 0.15
CA GLY A 200 1.93 3.83 1.53
C GLY A 200 1.98 2.73 2.59
N SER A 201 1.96 1.45 2.22
CA SER A 201 2.15 0.34 3.16
C SER A 201 3.57 0.35 3.72
N PHE A 202 3.68 0.25 5.06
CA PHE A 202 4.99 0.23 5.72
C PHE A 202 5.69 -1.11 5.49
N ALA A 203 6.99 -1.02 5.26
CA ALA A 203 7.83 -2.19 5.03
C ALA A 203 9.20 -2.00 5.68
N MET A 204 9.89 -3.10 5.91
CA MET A 204 11.29 -3.11 6.31
C MET A 204 12.14 -3.35 5.07
N PHE A 205 12.98 -2.38 4.74
CA PHE A 205 14.05 -2.50 3.77
C PHE A 205 15.30 -3.03 4.46
N TYR A 206 16.01 -3.93 3.83
CA TYR A 206 17.28 -4.39 4.38
C TYR A 206 18.38 -4.46 3.32
N ASN A 207 19.58 -4.09 3.70
CA ASN A 207 20.78 -4.20 2.88
C ASN A 207 21.24 -5.66 2.87
N ARG A 208 20.98 -6.38 1.77
CA ARG A 208 21.33 -7.81 1.63
C ARG A 208 22.83 -8.04 1.71
N HIS A 209 23.59 -7.18 1.03
CA HIS A 209 25.05 -7.30 1.03
C HIS A 209 25.62 -7.22 2.45
N LEU A 210 25.19 -6.21 3.22
CA LEU A 210 25.66 -6.03 4.60
C LEU A 210 25.15 -7.14 5.54
N PHE A 211 23.90 -7.60 5.33
CA PHE A 211 23.35 -8.71 6.10
C PHE A 211 24.13 -10.01 5.85
N ASP A 212 24.38 -10.36 4.59
CA ASP A 212 25.11 -11.57 4.21
C ASP A 212 26.58 -11.53 4.68
N GLU A 213 27.21 -10.33 4.70
CA GLU A 213 28.56 -10.13 5.25
C GLU A 213 28.63 -10.40 6.75
N LEU A 214 27.63 -9.88 7.50
CA LEU A 214 27.63 -9.97 8.97
C LEU A 214 27.09 -11.31 9.49
N TYR A 215 26.20 -11.95 8.73
CA TYR A 215 25.46 -13.15 9.13
C TYR A 215 25.52 -14.26 8.06
N PRO A 216 26.72 -14.70 7.64
CA PRO A 216 26.88 -15.63 6.52
C PRO A 216 26.29 -17.03 6.77
N ASP A 217 26.09 -17.42 8.03
CA ASP A 217 25.58 -18.73 8.43
C ASP A 217 24.05 -18.71 8.74
N GLU A 218 23.43 -17.52 8.71
CA GLU A 218 22.01 -17.36 8.98
C GLU A 218 21.16 -17.62 7.72
N PRO A 219 19.92 -18.11 7.87
CA PRO A 219 19.00 -18.21 6.75
C PRO A 219 18.70 -16.82 6.18
N THR A 220 18.29 -16.76 4.91
CA THR A 220 17.84 -15.50 4.32
C THR A 220 16.68 -14.92 5.13
N LEU A 221 16.56 -13.60 5.17
CA LEU A 221 15.42 -12.96 5.85
C LEU A 221 14.08 -13.35 5.23
N TYR A 222 14.03 -13.65 3.95
CA TYR A 222 12.85 -14.19 3.30
C TYR A 222 12.43 -15.55 3.90
N ALA A 223 13.37 -16.46 4.10
CA ALA A 223 13.09 -17.74 4.76
C ALA A 223 12.67 -17.56 6.22
N THR A 224 13.23 -16.56 6.91
CA THR A 224 12.86 -16.20 8.28
C THR A 224 11.40 -15.67 8.34
N VAL A 225 11.00 -14.85 7.36
CA VAL A 225 9.61 -14.38 7.21
C VAL A 225 8.67 -15.54 6.93
N ASP A 226 8.99 -16.41 5.96
CA ASP A 226 8.17 -17.57 5.61
C ASP A 226 7.96 -18.55 6.78
N ALA A 227 8.99 -18.70 7.62
CA ALA A 227 8.90 -19.49 8.83
C ALA A 227 8.12 -18.82 9.98
N GLY A 228 7.64 -17.59 9.79
CA GLY A 228 6.94 -16.79 10.80
C GLY A 228 7.83 -16.35 11.98
N LYS A 229 9.15 -16.35 11.79
CA LYS A 229 10.14 -16.05 12.83
C LYS A 229 10.71 -14.64 12.76
N TRP A 230 10.32 -13.84 11.77
CA TRP A 230 10.73 -12.45 11.71
C TRP A 230 9.96 -11.64 12.77
N THR A 231 10.63 -11.39 13.89
CA THR A 231 10.08 -10.72 15.09
C THR A 231 10.98 -9.57 15.54
N LEU A 232 10.47 -8.71 16.45
CA LEU A 232 11.29 -7.66 17.07
C LEU A 232 12.48 -8.24 17.83
N ASP A 233 12.35 -9.40 18.48
CA ASP A 233 13.49 -10.05 19.14
C ASP A 233 14.58 -10.45 18.15
N GLN A 234 14.17 -10.99 17.00
CA GLN A 234 15.11 -11.37 15.95
C GLN A 234 15.79 -10.13 15.34
N MET A 235 15.01 -9.06 15.10
CA MET A 235 15.56 -7.78 14.62
C MET A 235 16.55 -7.18 15.61
N ILE A 236 16.21 -7.14 16.91
CA ILE A 236 17.11 -6.66 17.96
C ILE A 236 18.41 -7.49 17.97
N THR A 237 18.29 -8.82 17.83
CA THR A 237 19.46 -9.71 17.77
C THR A 237 20.37 -9.34 16.60
N TYR A 238 19.80 -9.11 15.41
CA TYR A 238 20.58 -8.70 14.23
C TYR A 238 21.11 -7.27 14.30
N CYS A 239 20.54 -6.41 15.14
CA CYS A 239 21.07 -5.06 15.34
C CYS A 239 22.17 -5.00 16.41
N SER A 240 22.16 -5.96 17.34
CA SER A 240 23.09 -5.94 18.47
C SER A 240 24.55 -6.19 18.05
N GLY A 241 25.43 -5.29 18.48
CA GLY A 241 26.88 -5.39 18.21
C GLY A 241 27.30 -4.99 16.79
N VAL A 242 26.38 -4.43 15.98
CA VAL A 242 26.67 -3.95 14.62
C VAL A 242 27.32 -2.57 14.63
N TYR A 243 27.07 -1.76 15.67
CA TYR A 243 27.64 -0.42 15.74
C TYR A 243 29.15 -0.42 15.51
N ASN A 244 29.60 0.44 14.62
CA ASN A 244 31.02 0.63 14.34
C ASN A 244 31.26 2.11 13.98
N ASP A 245 32.15 2.75 14.75
CA ASP A 245 32.63 4.11 14.49
C ASP A 245 33.55 4.09 13.25
N LEU A 246 32.98 4.41 12.09
CA LEU A 246 33.70 4.38 10.81
C LEU A 246 34.49 5.65 10.54
N ASN A 247 34.05 6.76 11.10
CA ASN A 247 34.71 8.06 10.90
C ASN A 247 35.74 8.41 11.99
N GLY A 248 35.82 7.61 13.06
CA GLY A 248 36.82 7.72 14.13
C GLY A 248 36.63 8.91 15.07
N ASN A 249 35.41 9.50 15.11
CA ASN A 249 35.12 10.67 15.92
C ASN A 249 34.62 10.35 17.34
N SER A 250 34.42 9.07 17.65
CA SER A 250 33.90 8.54 18.92
C SER A 250 32.50 9.05 19.33
N THR A 251 31.73 9.53 18.37
CA THR A 251 30.35 10.01 18.57
C THR A 251 29.45 9.30 17.58
N PRO A 252 28.42 8.56 18.04
CA PRO A 252 27.46 7.92 17.14
C PRO A 252 26.75 8.95 16.26
N ASP A 253 26.98 8.88 14.95
CA ASP A 253 26.41 9.78 13.96
C ASP A 253 26.20 9.10 12.59
N GLU A 254 25.74 9.86 11.59
CA GLU A 254 25.45 9.39 10.22
C GLU A 254 26.68 8.85 9.48
N GLY A 255 27.90 9.09 9.97
CA GLY A 255 29.13 8.58 9.42
C GLY A 255 29.47 7.17 9.85
N ASP A 256 28.66 6.56 10.71
CA ASP A 256 28.92 5.28 11.37
C ASP A 256 28.03 4.16 10.86
N ARG A 257 28.32 2.92 11.26
CA ARG A 257 27.51 1.75 10.97
C ARG A 257 26.56 1.45 12.13
N PHE A 258 25.28 1.17 11.81
CA PHE A 258 24.25 0.77 12.76
C PHE A 258 23.48 -0.45 12.25
N GLY A 259 22.82 -1.17 13.16
CA GLY A 259 21.90 -2.23 12.79
C GLY A 259 20.64 -1.69 12.12
N HIS A 260 20.11 -0.58 12.63
CA HIS A 260 18.85 0.02 12.16
C HIS A 260 18.96 1.53 12.03
N TYR A 261 18.24 2.06 11.04
CA TYR A 261 17.97 3.51 10.91
C TYR A 261 16.50 3.78 11.16
N PHE A 262 16.21 4.53 12.22
CA PHE A 262 14.87 4.91 12.61
C PHE A 262 14.56 6.33 12.13
N THR A 263 13.73 6.42 11.11
CA THR A 263 13.32 7.70 10.52
C THR A 263 12.16 8.29 11.31
N GLY A 264 12.37 9.48 11.87
CA GLY A 264 11.31 10.30 12.43
C GLY A 264 10.45 9.61 13.50
N ALA A 265 10.91 9.64 14.76
CA ALA A 265 10.16 9.13 15.89
C ALA A 265 8.73 9.71 16.00
N LYS A 266 8.52 10.91 15.49
CA LYS A 266 7.26 11.64 15.58
C LYS A 266 6.27 11.35 14.45
N THR A 267 6.58 10.42 13.57
CA THR A 267 5.77 10.13 12.38
C THR A 267 5.83 8.65 11.97
N LEU A 268 6.27 8.40 10.77
CA LEU A 268 6.15 7.14 10.04
C LEU A 268 6.88 5.96 10.70
N GLY A 269 8.06 6.18 11.29
CA GLY A 269 8.81 5.12 11.96
C GLY A 269 8.05 4.52 13.14
N SER A 270 7.40 5.36 13.96
CA SER A 270 6.60 4.89 15.10
C SER A 270 5.35 4.13 14.66
N ASP A 271 4.64 4.64 13.64
CA ASP A 271 3.42 4.04 13.12
C ASP A 271 3.69 2.66 12.51
N SER A 272 4.82 2.50 11.81
CA SER A 272 5.19 1.24 11.17
C SER A 272 5.43 0.12 12.18
N PHE A 273 6.16 0.38 13.27
CA PHE A 273 6.39 -0.61 14.32
C PHE A 273 5.14 -0.93 15.12
N LEU A 274 4.28 0.07 15.39
CA LEU A 274 2.98 -0.19 16.02
C LEU A 274 2.15 -1.12 15.14
N GLY A 275 2.02 -0.81 13.84
CA GLY A 275 1.33 -1.66 12.87
C GLY A 275 1.89 -3.07 12.81
N GLY A 276 3.23 -3.22 12.78
CA GLY A 276 3.92 -4.52 12.78
C GLY A 276 3.66 -5.35 14.03
N SER A 277 3.50 -4.69 15.19
CA SER A 277 3.26 -5.37 16.47
C SER A 277 1.91 -6.05 16.59
N GLY A 278 0.97 -5.74 15.68
CA GLY A 278 -0.40 -6.25 15.76
C GLY A 278 -1.17 -5.76 16.99
N ILE A 279 -0.75 -4.65 17.58
CA ILE A 279 -1.46 -4.01 18.69
C ILE A 279 -2.44 -3.01 18.10
N HIS A 280 -3.71 -3.18 18.43
CA HIS A 280 -4.75 -2.19 18.16
C HIS A 280 -4.96 -1.32 19.40
N LEU A 281 -4.92 0.00 19.24
CA LEU A 281 -5.13 0.91 20.37
C LEU A 281 -6.60 0.99 20.78
N VAL A 282 -7.52 0.81 19.84
CA VAL A 282 -8.96 0.72 20.14
C VAL A 282 -9.54 -0.46 19.38
N GLU A 283 -10.16 -1.37 20.11
CA GLU A 283 -10.84 -2.56 19.58
C GLU A 283 -12.29 -2.60 20.02
N GLU A 284 -13.18 -2.98 19.11
CA GLU A 284 -14.56 -3.26 19.42
C GLU A 284 -14.70 -4.70 19.92
N ASN A 285 -15.38 -4.86 21.05
CA ASN A 285 -15.72 -6.16 21.62
C ASN A 285 -17.00 -6.72 20.98
N LYS A 286 -17.21 -8.01 21.10
CA LYS A 286 -18.41 -8.71 20.57
C LYS A 286 -19.75 -8.18 21.12
N ASP A 287 -19.73 -7.50 22.25
CA ASP A 287 -20.91 -6.89 22.87
C ASP A 287 -21.11 -5.41 22.47
N GLY A 288 -20.29 -4.89 21.55
CA GLY A 288 -20.32 -3.51 21.09
C GLY A 288 -19.63 -2.51 22.02
N SER A 289 -19.01 -2.97 23.12
CA SER A 289 -18.15 -2.12 23.95
C SER A 289 -16.75 -1.99 23.33
N PHE A 290 -15.95 -1.03 23.78
CA PHE A 290 -14.61 -0.82 23.29
C PHE A 290 -13.56 -1.06 24.36
N THR A 291 -12.42 -1.60 23.95
CA THR A 291 -11.24 -1.83 24.80
C THR A 291 -10.07 -0.98 24.29
N PHE A 292 -9.27 -0.45 25.22
CA PHE A 292 -8.05 0.26 24.89
C PHE A 292 -6.85 -0.67 25.01
N GLY A 293 -6.30 -1.10 23.86
CA GLY A 293 -5.17 -2.04 23.82
C GLY A 293 -3.84 -1.46 24.28
N GLY A 294 -3.73 -0.12 24.38
CA GLY A 294 -2.51 0.56 24.85
C GLY A 294 -2.15 0.28 26.32
N THR A 295 -3.06 -0.31 27.12
CA THR A 295 -2.82 -0.75 28.51
C THR A 295 -2.71 -2.26 28.66
N SER A 296 -2.61 -2.98 27.56
CA SER A 296 -2.42 -4.44 27.53
C SER A 296 -0.98 -4.85 27.88
N ASP A 297 -0.80 -6.11 28.31
CA ASP A 297 0.52 -6.71 28.50
C ASP A 297 1.34 -6.69 27.21
N ARG A 298 0.68 -6.79 26.05
CA ARG A 298 1.36 -6.71 24.74
C ARG A 298 1.88 -5.29 24.47
N ALA A 299 1.15 -4.25 24.85
CA ALA A 299 1.62 -2.88 24.75
C ALA A 299 2.81 -2.60 25.68
N ALA A 300 2.80 -3.15 26.89
CA ALA A 300 3.96 -3.09 27.80
C ALA A 300 5.19 -3.77 27.18
N LEU A 301 5.03 -4.97 26.63
CA LEU A 301 6.09 -5.72 25.93
C LEU A 301 6.60 -4.97 24.70
N TYR A 302 5.72 -4.34 23.93
CA TYR A 302 6.09 -3.51 22.78
C TYR A 302 6.99 -2.35 23.19
N ILE A 303 6.60 -1.61 24.24
CA ILE A 303 7.38 -0.47 24.74
C ILE A 303 8.76 -0.97 25.21
N GLU A 304 8.84 -2.08 25.93
CA GLU A 304 10.11 -2.68 26.39
C GLU A 304 11.03 -3.01 25.20
N LYS A 305 10.51 -3.72 24.18
CA LYS A 305 11.29 -4.11 23.01
C LYS A 305 11.71 -2.89 22.17
N MET A 306 10.83 -1.91 22.01
CA MET A 306 11.18 -0.67 21.31
C MET A 306 12.22 0.13 22.07
N HIS A 307 12.16 0.18 23.42
CA HIS A 307 13.22 0.78 24.22
C HIS A 307 14.57 0.09 23.94
N LYS A 308 14.60 -1.23 23.96
CA LYS A 308 15.81 -2.02 23.69
C LYS A 308 16.36 -1.78 22.28
N LEU A 309 15.48 -1.75 21.27
CA LEU A 309 15.90 -1.50 19.88
C LEU A 309 16.44 -0.08 19.70
N LEU A 310 15.74 0.92 20.24
CA LEU A 310 15.99 2.33 19.89
C LEU A 310 17.02 3.01 20.77
N PHE A 311 17.21 2.56 22.03
CA PHE A 311 17.97 3.32 23.03
C PHE A 311 19.12 2.54 23.67
N GLU A 312 19.22 1.21 23.46
CA GLU A 312 20.31 0.42 24.03
C GLU A 312 21.39 0.12 22.98
N ASP A 313 22.63 0.02 23.43
CA ASP A 313 23.80 -0.50 22.70
C ASP A 313 24.11 0.16 21.34
N ASN A 314 23.61 1.37 21.09
CA ASN A 314 23.69 2.03 19.76
C ASN A 314 23.19 1.15 18.60
N ASN A 315 22.17 0.31 18.85
CA ASN A 315 21.59 -0.54 17.81
C ASN A 315 20.96 0.25 16.67
N THR A 316 20.48 1.46 16.99
CA THR A 316 19.68 2.28 16.07
C THR A 316 20.23 3.71 15.97
N LEU A 317 20.48 4.15 14.75
CA LEU A 317 20.64 5.56 14.44
C LEU A 317 19.26 6.21 14.38
N ARG A 318 19.05 7.29 15.14
CA ARG A 318 17.79 8.04 15.20
C ARG A 318 18.03 9.46 14.71
N LEU A 319 17.42 9.83 13.61
CA LEU A 319 17.51 11.17 13.05
C LEU A 319 16.13 11.79 12.91
N GLU A 320 16.09 13.12 12.95
CA GLU A 320 14.89 13.85 12.55
C GLU A 320 14.59 13.60 11.08
N TYR A 321 13.31 13.54 10.74
CA TYR A 321 12.84 13.30 9.40
C TYR A 321 13.31 14.39 8.42
N ASN A 322 13.99 13.96 7.37
CA ASN A 322 14.26 14.76 6.19
C ASN A 322 14.05 13.89 4.95
N ASN A 323 13.16 14.30 4.05
CA ASN A 323 12.81 13.56 2.85
C ASN A 323 14.02 13.17 1.99
N GLU A 324 15.08 13.98 2.01
CA GLU A 324 16.28 13.76 1.19
C GLU A 324 17.20 12.66 1.74
N ASP A 325 17.04 12.28 3.01
CA ASP A 325 17.97 11.41 3.73
C ASP A 325 17.39 10.03 4.11
N ILE A 326 16.16 9.71 3.70
CA ILE A 326 15.41 8.53 4.15
C ILE A 326 16.18 7.22 3.99
N MET A 327 16.82 7.01 2.84
CA MET A 327 17.57 5.79 2.52
C MET A 327 19.08 6.01 2.45
N LYS A 328 19.58 7.16 2.87
CA LYS A 328 20.98 7.57 2.71
C LYS A 328 21.95 6.60 3.35
N THR A 329 21.69 6.20 4.59
CA THR A 329 22.56 5.28 5.33
C THR A 329 22.55 3.87 4.75
N MET A 330 21.41 3.44 4.20
CA MET A 330 21.27 2.16 3.52
C MET A 330 22.03 2.17 2.18
N ILE A 331 21.90 3.24 1.39
CA ILE A 331 22.62 3.43 0.12
C ILE A 331 24.14 3.47 0.35
N ALA A 332 24.58 3.97 1.51
CA ALA A 332 25.97 4.07 1.91
C ALA A 332 26.54 2.78 2.55
N ASP A 333 25.77 1.69 2.59
CA ASP A 333 26.12 0.43 3.29
C ASP A 333 26.45 0.62 4.78
N GLN A 334 25.75 1.56 5.42
CA GLN A 334 25.92 1.93 6.83
C GLN A 334 24.86 1.35 7.76
N THR A 335 23.71 0.91 7.23
CA THR A 335 22.65 0.29 8.04
C THR A 335 22.14 -1.00 7.41
N ILE A 336 21.83 -1.99 8.27
CA ILE A 336 21.22 -3.24 7.81
C ILE A 336 19.74 -2.98 7.50
N PHE A 337 18.99 -2.35 8.40
CA PHE A 337 17.55 -2.17 8.32
C PHE A 337 17.17 -0.69 8.26
N THR A 338 16.21 -0.38 7.40
CA THR A 338 15.57 0.94 7.34
C THR A 338 14.08 0.75 7.14
N THR A 339 13.28 1.43 7.94
CA THR A 339 11.83 1.35 7.87
C THR A 339 11.28 2.49 7.03
N TRP A 340 10.44 2.18 6.04
CA TRP A 340 9.73 3.17 5.24
C TRP A 340 8.46 2.59 4.61
N MET A 341 7.68 3.42 3.94
CA MET A 341 6.64 2.97 3.02
C MET A 341 7.26 2.29 1.78
N LEU A 342 6.48 1.53 1.03
CA LEU A 342 6.94 0.91 -0.23
C LEU A 342 7.47 1.93 -1.26
N THR A 343 7.05 3.20 -1.17
CA THR A 343 7.66 4.31 -1.92
C THR A 343 9.17 4.46 -1.70
N GLY A 344 9.72 3.86 -0.65
CA GLY A 344 11.16 3.80 -0.39
C GLY A 344 11.98 3.23 -1.55
N THR A 345 11.38 2.36 -2.37
CA THR A 345 11.99 1.85 -3.60
C THR A 345 12.44 2.94 -4.56
N ASN A 346 11.73 4.08 -4.58
CA ASN A 346 12.07 5.21 -5.44
C ASN A 346 13.43 5.82 -5.10
N TYR A 347 13.83 5.79 -3.82
CA TYR A 347 15.13 6.32 -3.35
C TYR A 347 16.27 5.33 -3.59
N LEU A 348 15.96 4.03 -3.70
CA LEU A 348 16.98 2.97 -3.84
C LEU A 348 17.36 2.66 -5.29
N ARG A 349 16.80 3.36 -6.28
CA ARG A 349 17.06 3.11 -7.71
C ARG A 349 18.54 3.09 -8.09
N ASP A 350 19.35 3.93 -7.44
CA ASP A 350 20.78 4.07 -7.70
C ASP A 350 21.68 3.37 -6.69
N MET A 351 21.09 2.64 -5.74
CA MET A 351 21.84 1.83 -4.79
C MET A 351 22.67 0.78 -5.55
N LYS A 352 23.94 0.60 -5.16
CA LYS A 352 24.86 -0.33 -5.82
C LYS A 352 24.76 -1.73 -5.23
N SER A 353 24.58 -1.80 -3.92
CA SER A 353 24.44 -3.04 -3.18
C SER A 353 23.02 -3.58 -3.32
N ASP A 354 22.88 -4.91 -3.25
CA ASP A 354 21.57 -5.55 -3.26
C ASP A 354 20.81 -5.27 -1.97
N TYR A 355 19.51 -5.02 -2.11
CA TYR A 355 18.60 -4.87 -0.98
C TYR A 355 17.40 -5.80 -1.10
N GLY A 356 16.71 -6.02 0.01
CA GLY A 356 15.45 -6.74 0.04
C GLY A 356 14.36 -5.95 0.76
N ILE A 357 13.13 -6.37 0.56
CA ILE A 357 11.93 -5.79 1.18
C ILE A 357 11.20 -6.93 1.88
N ILE A 358 10.87 -6.74 3.15
CA ILE A 358 10.15 -7.70 3.98
C ILE A 358 9.07 -6.99 4.80
N PRO A 359 8.05 -7.70 5.31
CA PRO A 359 7.06 -7.08 6.17
C PRO A 359 7.70 -6.53 7.45
N MET A 360 6.99 -5.65 8.14
CA MET A 360 7.38 -5.22 9.48
C MET A 360 7.47 -6.43 10.42
N PRO A 361 8.42 -6.44 11.38
CA PRO A 361 8.57 -7.56 12.28
C PRO A 361 7.34 -7.70 13.19
N LYS A 362 6.94 -8.95 13.47
CA LYS A 362 5.96 -9.27 14.50
C LYS A 362 6.48 -8.85 15.88
N LEU A 363 5.59 -8.58 16.81
CA LEU A 363 5.98 -8.30 18.20
C LEU A 363 6.77 -9.47 18.81
N ASP A 364 6.27 -10.70 18.61
CA ASP A 364 6.85 -11.95 19.09
C ASP A 364 6.32 -13.15 18.27
N GLU A 365 6.77 -14.36 18.59
CA GLU A 365 6.30 -15.58 17.92
C GLU A 365 4.85 -15.96 18.27
N ASN A 366 4.25 -15.38 19.33
CA ASN A 366 2.84 -15.61 19.68
C ASN A 366 1.89 -14.85 18.73
N GLN A 367 2.37 -13.85 18.02
CA GLN A 367 1.62 -13.20 16.96
C GLN A 367 1.56 -14.15 15.76
N SER A 368 0.36 -14.61 15.40
CA SER A 368 0.16 -15.61 14.33
C SER A 368 0.54 -15.09 12.96
N GLU A 369 0.14 -13.86 12.65
CA GLU A 369 0.25 -13.26 11.31
C GLU A 369 1.10 -11.99 11.33
N TYR A 370 1.68 -11.65 10.19
CA TYR A 370 2.23 -10.32 9.98
C TYR A 370 1.11 -9.30 9.96
N SER A 371 1.41 -8.10 10.39
CA SER A 371 0.51 -6.95 10.38
C SER A 371 1.27 -5.74 9.87
N VAL A 372 0.61 -4.94 9.07
CA VAL A 372 1.19 -3.75 8.47
C VAL A 372 0.15 -2.64 8.53
N PHE A 373 0.53 -1.44 8.96
CA PHE A 373 -0.28 -0.26 8.70
C PHE A 373 0.08 0.33 7.33
N CYS A 374 -0.87 1.00 6.71
CA CYS A 374 -0.59 1.93 5.62
C CYS A 374 -0.70 3.37 6.13
N HIS A 375 -0.08 4.30 5.43
CA HIS A 375 -0.14 5.72 5.75
C HIS A 375 -1.59 6.24 5.70
N ASP A 376 -2.02 7.04 6.67
CA ASP A 376 -3.37 7.63 6.76
C ASP A 376 -3.72 8.60 5.61
N GLY A 377 -2.73 8.95 4.81
CA GLY A 377 -2.90 9.64 3.54
C GLY A 377 -3.40 8.75 2.40
N SER A 378 -3.59 7.44 2.60
CA SER A 378 -4.11 6.54 1.56
C SER A 378 -5.52 6.95 1.14
N SER A 379 -5.83 6.81 -0.16
CA SER A 379 -7.11 7.19 -0.70
C SER A 379 -8.20 6.21 -0.29
N VAL A 380 -9.28 6.74 0.26
CA VAL A 380 -10.54 6.01 0.48
C VAL A 380 -11.59 6.48 -0.49
N PHE A 381 -12.57 5.61 -0.77
CA PHE A 381 -13.62 5.85 -1.73
C PHE A 381 -14.95 6.08 -1.02
N ALA A 382 -15.72 7.04 -1.52
CA ALA A 382 -17.07 7.34 -1.06
C ALA A 382 -17.94 7.77 -2.25
N LEU A 383 -19.25 7.58 -2.11
CA LEU A 383 -20.25 8.15 -3.02
C LEU A 383 -20.96 9.29 -2.28
N PRO A 384 -21.01 10.53 -2.83
CA PRO A 384 -21.73 11.63 -2.19
C PRO A 384 -23.23 11.31 -2.05
N SER A 385 -23.85 11.75 -0.97
CA SER A 385 -25.29 11.55 -0.75
C SER A 385 -26.17 12.24 -1.81
N THR A 386 -25.61 13.16 -2.57
CA THR A 386 -26.25 13.84 -3.72
C THR A 386 -26.01 13.14 -5.05
N CYS A 387 -25.28 12.05 -5.10
CA CYS A 387 -25.00 11.31 -6.34
C CYS A 387 -26.31 10.73 -6.91
N ARG A 388 -26.72 11.21 -8.09
CA ARG A 388 -27.94 10.76 -8.77
C ARG A 388 -27.75 9.49 -9.61
N LYS A 389 -26.50 9.05 -9.76
CA LYS A 389 -26.09 7.88 -10.56
C LYS A 389 -25.40 6.83 -9.69
N ALA A 390 -25.86 6.65 -8.46
CA ALA A 390 -25.18 5.79 -7.47
C ALA A 390 -24.98 4.33 -7.96
N ASP A 391 -25.97 3.77 -8.67
CA ASP A 391 -25.83 2.43 -9.26
C ASP A 391 -24.70 2.38 -10.31
N ALA A 392 -24.67 3.37 -11.22
CA ALA A 392 -23.63 3.44 -12.24
C ALA A 392 -22.24 3.74 -11.64
N ALA A 393 -22.17 4.64 -10.65
CA ALA A 393 -20.96 4.94 -9.93
C ALA A 393 -20.40 3.70 -9.17
N SER A 394 -21.28 2.93 -8.53
CA SER A 394 -20.88 1.69 -7.84
C SER A 394 -20.37 0.62 -8.82
N ALA A 395 -20.97 0.48 -10.00
CA ALA A 395 -20.52 -0.44 -11.04
C ALA A 395 -19.13 -0.03 -11.57
N VAL A 396 -18.91 1.26 -11.80
CA VAL A 396 -17.60 1.78 -12.23
C VAL A 396 -16.54 1.55 -11.15
N LEU A 397 -16.86 1.83 -9.88
CA LEU A 397 -15.94 1.64 -8.76
C LEU A 397 -15.52 0.16 -8.63
N GLU A 398 -16.48 -0.78 -8.72
CA GLU A 398 -16.21 -2.22 -8.69
C GLU A 398 -15.37 -2.67 -9.89
N ALA A 399 -15.72 -2.25 -11.11
CA ALA A 399 -14.96 -2.59 -12.31
C ALA A 399 -13.53 -2.04 -12.27
N MET A 400 -13.34 -0.81 -11.78
CA MET A 400 -12.00 -0.25 -11.59
C MET A 400 -11.20 -1.02 -10.54
N ALA A 401 -11.83 -1.45 -9.45
CA ALA A 401 -11.18 -2.19 -8.38
C ALA A 401 -10.67 -3.56 -8.87
N VAL A 402 -11.50 -4.36 -9.55
CA VAL A 402 -11.08 -5.65 -10.09
C VAL A 402 -10.01 -5.51 -11.17
N GLU A 403 -10.13 -4.54 -12.08
CA GLU A 403 -9.12 -4.34 -13.12
C GLU A 403 -7.80 -3.84 -12.54
N THR A 404 -7.83 -3.05 -11.48
CA THR A 404 -6.62 -2.67 -10.73
C THR A 404 -5.96 -3.90 -10.11
N TYR A 405 -6.72 -4.74 -9.44
CA TYR A 405 -6.24 -6.01 -8.85
C TYR A 405 -5.59 -6.92 -9.89
N ARG A 406 -6.17 -6.99 -11.10
CA ARG A 406 -5.70 -7.85 -12.20
C ARG A 406 -4.45 -7.30 -12.89
N THR A 407 -4.32 -5.99 -13.04
CA THR A 407 -3.36 -5.38 -13.98
C THR A 407 -2.47 -4.31 -13.37
N VAL A 408 -3.04 -3.34 -12.63
CA VAL A 408 -2.27 -2.20 -12.13
C VAL A 408 -1.41 -2.58 -10.92
N THR A 409 -1.97 -3.35 -9.98
CA THR A 409 -1.21 -3.85 -8.83
C THR A 409 -0.02 -4.72 -9.24
N PRO A 410 -0.16 -5.70 -10.15
CA PRO A 410 0.99 -6.42 -10.68
C PRO A 410 2.01 -5.52 -11.39
N ALA A 411 1.55 -4.52 -12.17
CA ALA A 411 2.44 -3.57 -12.83
C ALA A 411 3.25 -2.76 -11.81
N TYR A 412 2.63 -2.31 -10.74
CA TYR A 412 3.32 -1.63 -9.64
C TYR A 412 4.37 -2.55 -8.99
N PHE A 413 4.02 -3.79 -8.70
CA PHE A 413 4.96 -4.77 -8.16
C PHE A 413 6.13 -5.03 -9.10
N GLU A 414 5.88 -5.18 -10.41
CA GLU A 414 6.93 -5.35 -11.41
C GLU A 414 7.90 -4.18 -11.43
N ILE A 415 7.42 -2.94 -11.30
CA ILE A 415 8.30 -1.75 -11.31
C ILE A 415 9.08 -1.65 -10.01
N ALA A 416 8.43 -1.77 -8.86
CA ALA A 416 9.11 -1.78 -7.58
C ALA A 416 10.21 -2.85 -7.54
N LEU A 417 9.99 -3.97 -8.26
CA LEU A 417 10.88 -5.12 -8.32
C LEU A 417 11.90 -5.08 -9.43
N LYS A 418 11.51 -4.68 -10.66
CA LYS A 418 12.39 -4.71 -11.85
C LYS A 418 13.43 -3.59 -11.86
N THR A 419 13.26 -2.55 -11.03
CA THR A 419 14.15 -1.38 -11.14
C THR A 419 15.59 -1.66 -10.71
N LYS A 420 15.98 -2.82 -10.23
CA LYS A 420 17.38 -3.22 -10.24
C LYS A 420 17.76 -4.62 -9.72
N TYR A 421 17.04 -5.28 -8.82
CA TYR A 421 17.71 -6.30 -8.01
C TYR A 421 16.97 -7.58 -7.66
N SER A 422 15.73 -7.81 -8.06
CA SER A 422 15.18 -9.13 -7.84
C SER A 422 14.37 -9.64 -9.02
N ARG A 423 15.02 -10.49 -9.78
CA ARG A 423 14.37 -11.43 -10.69
C ARG A 423 13.95 -12.69 -9.93
N ASP A 424 13.74 -12.60 -8.62
CA ASP A 424 13.39 -13.76 -7.82
C ASP A 424 11.93 -13.68 -7.37
N ASP A 425 11.29 -14.84 -7.34
CA ASP A 425 9.91 -15.01 -6.89
C ASP A 425 9.74 -14.64 -5.40
N ASP A 426 10.82 -14.56 -4.64
CA ASP A 426 10.83 -14.27 -3.20
C ASP A 426 10.36 -12.85 -2.89
N THR A 427 10.83 -11.86 -3.63
CA THR A 427 10.42 -10.47 -3.37
C THR A 427 8.96 -10.24 -3.76
N SER A 428 8.47 -10.85 -4.85
CA SER A 428 7.05 -10.77 -5.20
C SER A 428 6.18 -11.33 -4.07
N ARG A 429 6.57 -12.48 -3.52
CA ARG A 429 5.88 -13.09 -2.38
C ARG A 429 5.91 -12.22 -1.12
N MET A 430 7.03 -11.56 -0.82
CA MET A 430 7.10 -10.63 0.31
C MET A 430 6.16 -9.44 0.15
N LEU A 431 6.02 -8.91 -1.06
CA LEU A 431 5.07 -7.83 -1.34
C LEU A 431 3.62 -8.30 -1.21
N ASP A 432 3.29 -9.52 -1.67
CA ASP A 432 1.97 -10.10 -1.45
C ASP A 432 1.68 -10.26 0.06
N ILE A 433 2.67 -10.66 0.86
CA ILE A 433 2.54 -10.71 2.32
C ILE A 433 2.29 -9.30 2.89
N ILE A 434 3.08 -8.29 2.48
CA ILE A 434 2.96 -6.92 2.98
C ILE A 434 1.56 -6.37 2.68
N VAL A 435 1.12 -6.42 1.42
CA VAL A 435 -0.19 -5.87 1.01
C VAL A 435 -1.35 -6.64 1.60
N GLY A 436 -1.25 -7.98 1.65
CA GLY A 436 -2.26 -8.85 2.28
C GLY A 436 -2.34 -8.72 3.80
N SER A 437 -1.28 -8.14 4.43
CA SER A 437 -1.21 -7.91 5.88
C SER A 437 -1.63 -6.51 6.31
N VAL A 438 -2.11 -5.67 5.39
CA VAL A 438 -2.57 -4.31 5.74
C VAL A 438 -3.77 -4.38 6.65
N LYS A 439 -3.61 -3.84 7.85
CA LYS A 439 -4.64 -3.74 8.91
C LYS A 439 -4.89 -2.28 9.25
N PHE A 440 -6.06 -2.05 9.80
CA PHE A 440 -6.46 -0.75 10.27
C PHE A 440 -6.82 -0.79 11.76
N ASP A 441 -6.73 0.34 12.41
CA ASP A 441 -7.04 0.53 13.84
C ASP A 441 -8.05 1.66 13.97
N LEU A 442 -9.05 1.51 14.83
CA LEU A 442 -10.06 2.55 15.06
C LEU A 442 -9.44 3.85 15.56
N ALA A 443 -8.35 3.76 16.35
CA ALA A 443 -7.62 4.93 16.82
C ALA A 443 -6.82 5.61 15.71
N TYR A 444 -6.53 4.91 14.62
CA TYR A 444 -5.89 5.47 13.42
C TYR A 444 -6.91 6.08 12.48
N ILE A 445 -8.04 5.38 12.24
CA ILE A 445 -9.13 5.85 11.38
C ILE A 445 -9.82 7.09 11.98
N TYR A 446 -10.28 6.99 13.24
CA TYR A 446 -10.97 8.07 13.95
C TYR A 446 -10.03 8.95 14.77
N GLY A 447 -8.75 9.02 14.38
CA GLY A 447 -7.70 9.67 15.16
C GLY A 447 -8.04 11.08 15.60
N GLN A 448 -8.62 11.91 14.72
CA GLN A 448 -9.02 13.29 15.03
C GLN A 448 -10.12 13.33 16.09
N GLU A 449 -11.15 12.53 15.94
CA GLU A 449 -12.27 12.42 16.88
C GLU A 449 -11.82 11.92 18.25
N LEU A 450 -10.88 10.96 18.26
CA LEU A 450 -10.36 10.36 19.49
C LEU A 450 -9.28 11.22 20.19
N GLY A 451 -8.79 12.29 19.55
CA GLY A 451 -7.76 13.17 20.08
C GLY A 451 -6.35 12.63 19.89
N THR A 452 -6.13 12.02 18.75
CA THR A 452 -4.85 11.55 18.20
C THR A 452 -4.08 10.60 19.14
N PRO A 453 -4.66 9.41 19.52
CA PRO A 453 -3.97 8.46 20.40
C PRO A 453 -2.64 7.98 19.82
N ILE A 454 -2.52 7.89 18.50
CA ILE A 454 -1.29 7.52 17.78
C ILE A 454 -0.15 8.49 18.07
N ASP A 455 -0.43 9.78 18.22
CA ASP A 455 0.60 10.79 18.57
C ASP A 455 1.23 10.52 19.95
N ARG A 456 0.55 9.78 20.83
CA ARG A 456 1.14 9.36 22.09
C ARG A 456 2.22 8.31 21.89
N ILE A 457 2.01 7.34 20.98
CA ILE A 457 3.04 6.37 20.59
C ILE A 457 4.24 7.09 19.99
N ARG A 458 4.01 8.02 19.06
CA ARG A 458 5.06 8.85 18.45
C ARG A 458 5.85 9.63 19.51
N GLY A 459 5.14 10.20 20.50
CA GLY A 459 5.75 10.88 21.65
C GLY A 459 6.58 9.95 22.51
N ILE A 460 6.08 8.76 22.82
CA ILE A 460 6.75 7.73 23.63
C ILE A 460 8.09 7.32 22.98
N LEU A 461 8.11 7.09 21.68
CA LEU A 461 9.30 6.66 20.97
C LEU A 461 10.28 7.80 20.60
N SER A 462 9.92 9.06 20.94
CA SER A 462 10.75 10.22 20.60
C SER A 462 12.03 10.34 21.41
N SER A 463 12.06 9.82 22.64
CA SER A 463 13.24 9.83 23.51
C SER A 463 13.22 8.68 24.52
N GLU A 464 14.39 8.32 25.04
CA GLU A 464 14.53 7.29 26.06
C GLU A 464 13.66 7.59 27.30
N THR A 465 13.72 8.83 27.78
CA THR A 465 12.94 9.26 28.97
C THR A 465 11.43 9.11 28.76
N GLU A 466 10.93 9.43 27.59
CA GLU A 466 9.50 9.29 27.28
C GLU A 466 9.13 7.81 27.07
N CYS A 467 10.02 7.01 26.48
CA CYS A 467 9.81 5.58 26.31
C CYS A 467 9.71 4.85 27.66
N GLN A 468 10.55 5.19 28.63
CA GLN A 468 10.49 4.65 29.99
C GLN A 468 9.17 4.96 30.71
N LYS A 469 8.47 6.03 30.34
CA LYS A 469 7.15 6.40 30.86
C LYS A 469 6.01 5.88 29.98
N GLY A 470 6.31 5.19 28.90
CA GLY A 470 5.38 4.91 27.82
C GLY A 470 4.08 4.28 28.28
N PHE A 471 4.15 3.21 29.10
CA PHE A 471 2.97 2.54 29.60
C PHE A 471 2.08 3.49 30.46
N SER A 472 2.67 4.28 31.35
CA SER A 472 1.90 5.25 32.16
C SER A 472 1.31 6.37 31.30
N THR A 473 1.97 6.74 30.22
CA THR A 473 1.46 7.71 29.25
C THR A 473 0.23 7.17 28.54
N LEU A 474 0.26 5.91 28.06
CA LEU A 474 -0.91 5.26 27.44
C LEU A 474 -2.06 5.09 28.44
N ALA A 475 -1.77 4.65 29.67
CA ALA A 475 -2.80 4.52 30.72
C ALA A 475 -3.50 5.85 31.02
N SER A 476 -2.79 6.97 30.91
CA SER A 476 -3.35 8.30 31.18
C SER A 476 -4.40 8.76 30.17
N ILE A 477 -4.42 8.19 28.98
CA ILE A 477 -5.37 8.59 27.90
C ILE A 477 -6.51 7.60 27.72
N GLU A 478 -6.46 6.42 28.30
CA GLU A 478 -7.43 5.33 28.10
C GLU A 478 -8.88 5.79 28.25
N THR A 479 -9.26 6.27 29.43
CA THR A 479 -10.65 6.69 29.70
C THR A 479 -11.13 7.77 28.73
N ALA A 480 -10.26 8.75 28.43
CA ALA A 480 -10.62 9.82 27.52
C ALA A 480 -10.82 9.32 26.08
N THR A 481 -9.98 8.38 25.63
CA THR A 481 -10.06 7.77 24.29
C THR A 481 -11.35 6.96 24.16
N LEU A 482 -11.65 6.09 25.11
CA LEU A 482 -12.85 5.27 25.10
C LEU A 482 -14.14 6.12 25.18
N THR A 483 -14.18 7.15 26.05
CA THR A 483 -15.33 8.08 26.10
C THR A 483 -15.54 8.82 24.78
N LYS A 484 -14.46 9.13 24.06
CA LYS A 484 -14.57 9.75 22.72
C LYS A 484 -15.03 8.75 21.67
N MET A 485 -14.62 7.48 21.77
CA MET A 485 -15.10 6.43 20.87
C MET A 485 -16.62 6.22 21.02
N GLU A 486 -17.13 6.21 22.26
CA GLU A 486 -18.57 6.18 22.50
C GLU A 486 -19.31 7.35 21.79
N LYS A 487 -18.72 8.55 21.82
CA LYS A 487 -19.28 9.71 21.12
C LYS A 487 -19.20 9.59 19.59
N VAL A 488 -18.19 8.90 19.05
CA VAL A 488 -18.14 8.57 17.62
C VAL A 488 -19.34 7.68 17.26
N MET A 489 -19.62 6.66 18.08
CA MET A 489 -20.78 5.80 17.86
C MET A 489 -22.11 6.57 17.96
N GLU A 490 -22.26 7.47 18.93
CA GLU A 490 -23.43 8.35 19.03
C GLU A 490 -23.62 9.25 17.78
N LYS A 491 -22.52 9.61 17.08
CA LYS A 491 -22.62 10.35 15.82
C LYS A 491 -23.16 9.45 14.70
N PHE A 492 -22.67 8.21 14.61
CA PHE A 492 -23.19 7.22 13.65
C PHE A 492 -24.68 6.93 13.87
N ASP A 493 -25.13 6.80 15.12
CA ASP A 493 -26.55 6.58 15.45
C ASP A 493 -27.46 7.70 14.95
N LYS A 494 -26.93 8.92 14.77
CA LYS A 494 -27.67 10.06 14.24
C LYS A 494 -27.75 10.10 12.72
N LEU A 495 -26.92 9.32 12.03
CA LEU A 495 -26.96 9.17 10.57
C LEU A 495 -28.01 8.12 10.13
N ASN A 496 -28.60 7.40 11.08
CA ASN A 496 -29.53 6.28 10.87
C ASN A 496 -31.01 6.74 10.82
#